data_10c5c5911c5623c77e5ed93662245a91
#
_entry.id   10c5c5911c5623c77e5ed93662245a91
#
_cell.length_a   1.000
_cell.length_b   1.000
_cell.length_c   1.000
_cell.angle_alpha   90.00
_cell.angle_beta   90.00
_cell.angle_gamma   90.00
#
_symmetry.space_group_name_H-M   'P 1'
#
loop_
_entity.id
_entity.type
_entity.pdbx_description
1 polymer ?
#
loop_
_entity_poly.entity_id
_entity_poly.type
_entity_poly.pdbx_seq_one_letter_code
_entity_poly.pdbx_strand_id
1 'polypeptide(L)'
;MDFNDPMLNELVDKITKGLREGNRDEAARYMDIVIEQYPEVANILMQSVEFQSIMAENEEAVMEEQKAQEAQIPIQNRTDEERQAAEQERMINDMNAMLEKDPETLEEFIQKGTVLTITEQYDEAIDCFDKALELDNGNISALIAKANAYELMGRDEDAIAVYDIVMETDVSEVYDYMSKGYILENNERFEDALECYEAALKIEPQNANILFLKGSVLVSLEKYEKAIDTLDMAIELYQTNYYETVFELANAYHNKGVALGKLNQDDDALNAFSLCLGVNAEYAPAYFEIGKILEKKEKYEKALENYEKCLEFDNTNSEVVEAVERVKSILE
;
A
#
# COMPACT_ATOMS: atom_id res chain seq x y z
N MET A 1 13.79 -17.77 45.90
CA MET A 1 13.10 -17.28 47.11
C MET A 1 13.23 -18.34 48.16
N ASP A 2 13.43 -17.97 49.43
CA ASP A 2 13.53 -18.94 50.51
C ASP A 2 12.35 -18.68 51.47
N PHE A 3 11.44 -19.64 51.55
CA PHE A 3 10.26 -19.54 52.38
C PHE A 3 10.49 -20.38 53.63
N ASN A 4 9.99 -19.95 54.78
CA ASN A 4 10.14 -20.66 56.05
C ASN A 4 9.44 -22.05 56.10
N ASP A 5 8.81 -22.47 55.01
CA ASP A 5 8.17 -23.76 54.86
C ASP A 5 8.94 -24.65 53.86
N PRO A 6 9.57 -25.77 54.34
CA PRO A 6 10.35 -26.66 53.46
C PRO A 6 9.51 -27.29 52.33
N MET A 7 8.21 -27.54 52.54
CA MET A 7 7.31 -28.11 51.57
C MET A 7 7.03 -27.11 50.44
N LEU A 8 6.86 -25.84 50.79
CA LEU A 8 6.63 -24.77 49.83
C LEU A 8 7.87 -24.51 48.98
N ASN A 9 9.06 -24.52 49.59
CA ASN A 9 10.33 -24.39 48.85
C ASN A 9 10.50 -25.53 47.83
N GLU A 10 10.17 -26.77 48.20
CA GLU A 10 10.22 -27.92 47.30
C GLU A 10 9.23 -27.78 46.14
N LEU A 11 8.03 -27.26 46.35
CA LEU A 11 7.03 -27.00 45.31
C LEU A 11 7.50 -25.92 44.33
N VAL A 12 8.03 -24.81 44.83
CA VAL A 12 8.56 -23.71 44.03
C VAL A 12 9.75 -24.16 43.17
N ASP A 13 10.64 -24.97 43.75
CA ASP A 13 11.77 -25.55 43.02
C ASP A 13 11.30 -26.48 41.89
N LYS A 14 10.26 -27.30 42.12
CA LYS A 14 9.68 -28.19 41.12
C LYS A 14 8.99 -27.40 40.01
N ILE A 15 8.26 -26.33 40.34
CA ILE A 15 7.65 -25.43 39.34
C ILE A 15 8.74 -24.81 38.45
N THR A 16 9.74 -24.17 39.08
CA THR A 16 10.82 -23.49 38.41
C THR A 16 11.62 -24.43 37.53
N LYS A 17 11.91 -25.64 38.03
CA LYS A 17 12.60 -26.68 37.28
C LYS A 17 11.77 -27.19 36.10
N GLY A 18 10.49 -27.49 36.31
CA GLY A 18 9.58 -27.97 35.28
C GLY A 18 9.44 -26.94 34.14
N LEU A 19 9.34 -25.65 34.48
CA LEU A 19 9.30 -24.58 33.48
C LEU A 19 10.60 -24.47 32.69
N ARG A 20 11.78 -24.53 33.34
CA ARG A 20 13.10 -24.48 32.66
C ARG A 20 13.37 -25.70 31.76
N GLU A 21 12.83 -26.85 32.13
CA GLU A 21 12.97 -28.11 31.36
C GLU A 21 11.86 -28.29 30.31
N GLY A 22 10.94 -27.30 30.16
CA GLY A 22 9.82 -27.37 29.20
C GLY A 22 8.70 -28.33 29.60
N ASN A 23 8.74 -28.90 30.82
CA ASN A 23 7.71 -29.82 31.35
C ASN A 23 6.55 -29.03 31.99
N ARG A 24 5.73 -28.40 31.14
CA ARG A 24 4.66 -27.48 31.56
C ARG A 24 3.54 -28.14 32.34
N ASP A 25 3.16 -29.35 31.95
CA ASP A 25 2.07 -30.08 32.63
C ASP A 25 2.43 -30.40 34.05
N GLU A 26 3.68 -30.72 34.32
CA GLU A 26 4.18 -30.99 35.63
C GLU A 26 4.30 -29.70 36.48
N ALA A 27 4.83 -28.62 35.88
CA ALA A 27 4.94 -27.31 36.48
C ALA A 27 3.54 -26.75 36.85
N ALA A 28 2.57 -26.88 35.96
CA ALA A 28 1.20 -26.45 36.19
C ALA A 28 0.55 -27.18 37.38
N ARG A 29 0.73 -28.52 37.49
CA ARG A 29 0.22 -29.30 38.60
C ARG A 29 0.78 -28.84 39.96
N TYR A 30 2.08 -28.52 40.00
CA TYR A 30 2.66 -28.00 41.24
C TYR A 30 2.20 -26.56 41.51
N MET A 31 1.99 -25.76 40.48
CA MET A 31 1.43 -24.40 40.63
C MET A 31 0.00 -24.43 41.18
N ASP A 32 -0.85 -25.35 40.70
CA ASP A 32 -2.20 -25.53 41.23
C ASP A 32 -2.20 -25.84 42.74
N ILE A 33 -1.26 -26.67 43.20
CA ILE A 33 -1.07 -26.97 44.62
C ILE A 33 -0.67 -25.71 45.41
N VAL A 34 0.23 -24.88 44.84
CA VAL A 34 0.64 -23.63 45.51
C VAL A 34 -0.51 -22.63 45.54
N ILE A 35 -1.28 -22.52 44.44
CA ILE A 35 -2.47 -21.64 44.39
C ILE A 35 -3.49 -22.07 45.44
N GLU A 36 -3.76 -23.35 45.60
CA GLU A 36 -4.76 -23.89 46.55
C GLU A 36 -4.33 -23.78 48.01
N GLN A 37 -3.07 -24.11 48.31
CA GLN A 37 -2.57 -24.20 49.67
C GLN A 37 -1.89 -22.90 50.18
N TYR A 38 -1.32 -22.10 49.27
CA TYR A 38 -0.52 -20.92 49.57
C TYR A 38 -0.84 -19.74 48.62
N PRO A 39 -2.10 -19.23 48.58
CA PRO A 39 -2.53 -18.26 47.55
C PRO A 39 -1.76 -16.94 47.59
N GLU A 40 -1.31 -16.49 48.74
CA GLU A 40 -0.51 -15.26 48.88
C GLU A 40 0.89 -15.45 48.24
N VAL A 41 1.46 -16.64 48.41
CA VAL A 41 2.78 -16.97 47.82
C VAL A 41 2.68 -17.19 46.32
N ALA A 42 1.61 -17.79 45.81
CA ALA A 42 1.33 -17.89 44.39
C ALA A 42 1.34 -16.53 43.70
N ASN A 43 0.69 -15.51 44.30
CA ASN A 43 0.70 -14.14 43.77
C ASN A 43 2.10 -13.52 43.74
N ILE A 44 2.90 -13.72 44.78
CA ILE A 44 4.27 -13.22 44.86
C ILE A 44 5.15 -13.93 43.81
N LEU A 45 4.99 -15.24 43.66
CA LEU A 45 5.73 -16.03 42.68
C LEU A 45 5.42 -15.59 41.26
N MET A 46 4.13 -15.44 40.90
CA MET A 46 3.71 -14.97 39.56
C MET A 46 4.16 -13.53 39.23
N GLN A 47 4.37 -12.69 40.25
CA GLN A 47 4.89 -11.32 40.07
C GLN A 47 6.41 -11.22 40.15
N SER A 48 7.12 -12.31 40.46
CA SER A 48 8.56 -12.29 40.53
C SER A 48 9.18 -12.16 39.14
N VAL A 49 10.21 -11.33 39.01
CA VAL A 49 10.94 -11.10 37.73
C VAL A 49 11.50 -12.42 37.19
N GLU A 50 12.01 -13.30 38.06
CA GLU A 50 12.57 -14.59 37.66
C GLU A 50 11.48 -15.51 37.05
N PHE A 51 10.31 -15.56 37.62
CA PHE A 51 9.19 -16.37 37.14
C PHE A 51 8.65 -15.82 35.80
N GLN A 52 8.50 -14.50 35.70
CA GLN A 52 8.06 -13.84 34.46
C GLN A 52 9.08 -14.03 33.33
N SER A 53 10.40 -13.98 33.62
CA SER A 53 11.43 -14.25 32.62
C SER A 53 11.35 -15.69 32.11
N ILE A 54 11.21 -16.69 32.97
CA ILE A 54 11.07 -18.08 32.59
C ILE A 54 9.79 -18.33 31.77
N MET A 55 8.70 -17.65 32.09
CA MET A 55 7.45 -17.74 31.34
C MET A 55 7.60 -17.14 29.94
N ALA A 56 8.24 -15.96 29.82
CA ALA A 56 8.52 -15.32 28.52
C ALA A 56 9.42 -16.18 27.62
N GLU A 57 10.51 -16.73 28.18
CA GLU A 57 11.40 -17.67 27.45
C GLU A 57 10.66 -18.92 26.96
N ASN A 58 9.70 -19.43 27.75
CA ASN A 58 8.88 -20.56 27.37
C ASN A 58 7.84 -20.23 26.29
N GLU A 59 7.27 -19.02 26.30
CA GLU A 59 6.33 -18.56 25.27
C GLU A 59 7.06 -18.38 23.93
N GLU A 60 8.27 -17.83 23.96
CA GLU A 60 9.13 -17.66 22.79
C GLU A 60 9.51 -19.02 22.17
N ALA A 61 9.93 -20.01 23.01
CA ALA A 61 10.25 -21.36 22.57
C ALA A 61 9.04 -22.10 21.96
N VAL A 62 7.82 -21.89 22.46
CA VAL A 62 6.59 -22.46 21.87
C VAL A 62 6.27 -21.82 20.53
N MET A 63 6.41 -20.49 20.43
CA MET A 63 6.22 -19.82 19.15
C MET A 63 7.21 -20.30 18.10
N GLU A 64 8.48 -20.52 18.47
CA GLU A 64 9.48 -21.08 17.57
C GLU A 64 9.15 -22.53 17.14
N GLU A 65 8.67 -23.36 18.07
CA GLU A 65 8.28 -24.74 17.76
C GLU A 65 7.01 -24.79 16.88
N GLN A 66 6.04 -23.91 17.10
CA GLN A 66 4.86 -23.76 16.25
C GLN A 66 5.25 -23.27 14.85
N LYS A 67 6.10 -22.25 14.73
CA LYS A 67 6.64 -21.78 13.45
C LYS A 67 7.39 -22.89 12.70
N ALA A 68 8.17 -23.70 13.41
CA ALA A 68 8.89 -24.83 12.81
C ALA A 68 7.96 -25.94 12.31
N GLN A 69 6.82 -26.17 12.99
CA GLN A 69 5.79 -27.11 12.56
C GLN A 69 5.00 -26.57 11.35
N GLU A 70 4.65 -25.30 11.36
CA GLU A 70 3.98 -24.62 10.24
C GLU A 70 4.85 -24.60 8.98
N ALA A 71 6.17 -24.39 9.14
CA ALA A 71 7.13 -24.43 8.03
C ALA A 71 7.22 -25.81 7.35
N GLN A 72 6.82 -26.90 8.04
CA GLN A 72 6.80 -28.28 7.48
C GLN A 72 5.51 -28.57 6.68
N ILE A 73 4.47 -27.71 6.77
CA ILE A 73 3.25 -27.89 5.98
C ILE A 73 3.56 -27.56 4.50
N PRO A 74 3.34 -28.49 3.54
CA PRO A 74 3.55 -28.21 2.14
C PRO A 74 2.69 -27.00 1.71
N ILE A 75 3.26 -26.09 0.90
CA ILE A 75 2.62 -24.85 0.45
C ILE A 75 1.21 -25.09 -0.12
N GLN A 76 1.00 -26.25 -0.75
CA GLN A 76 -0.28 -26.66 -1.33
C GLN A 76 -1.41 -26.89 -0.30
N ASN A 77 -1.06 -27.12 0.97
CA ASN A 77 -2.00 -27.45 2.05
C ASN A 77 -2.18 -26.28 3.04
N ARG A 78 -1.55 -25.12 2.80
CA ARG A 78 -1.70 -23.93 3.64
C ARG A 78 -2.98 -23.21 3.29
N THR A 79 -3.63 -22.61 4.29
CA THR A 79 -4.73 -21.67 4.08
C THR A 79 -4.25 -20.40 3.35
N ASP A 80 -5.16 -19.63 2.79
CA ASP A 80 -4.78 -18.37 2.11
C ASP A 80 -4.16 -17.37 3.10
N GLU A 81 -4.61 -17.34 4.35
CA GLU A 81 -4.02 -16.52 5.44
C GLU A 81 -2.59 -16.97 5.78
N GLU A 82 -2.34 -18.28 5.88
CA GLU A 82 -1.00 -18.84 6.13
C GLU A 82 -0.04 -18.59 4.94
N ARG A 83 -0.55 -18.56 3.71
CA ARG A 83 0.26 -18.20 2.53
C ARG A 83 0.64 -16.73 2.55
N GLN A 84 -0.31 -15.84 2.83
CA GLN A 84 -0.06 -14.40 2.94
C GLN A 84 0.93 -14.07 4.06
N ALA A 85 0.78 -14.70 5.23
CA ALA A 85 1.70 -14.51 6.35
C ALA A 85 3.13 -14.99 6.01
N ALA A 86 3.27 -16.15 5.35
CA ALA A 86 4.57 -16.68 4.93
C ALA A 86 5.22 -15.79 3.83
N GLU A 87 4.42 -15.20 2.95
CA GLU A 87 4.90 -14.27 1.92
C GLU A 87 5.36 -12.95 2.53
N GLN A 88 4.61 -12.42 3.51
CA GLN A 88 5.02 -11.24 4.27
C GLN A 88 6.32 -11.48 5.06
N GLU A 89 6.45 -12.61 5.76
CA GLU A 89 7.67 -12.97 6.48
C GLU A 89 8.87 -13.10 5.55
N ARG A 90 8.68 -13.71 4.38
CA ARG A 90 9.72 -13.77 3.36
C ARG A 90 10.13 -12.39 2.87
N MET A 91 9.17 -11.52 2.59
CA MET A 91 9.44 -10.15 2.14
C MET A 91 10.24 -9.37 3.19
N ILE A 92 9.88 -9.48 4.48
CA ILE A 92 10.61 -8.85 5.58
C ILE A 92 12.06 -9.39 5.67
N ASN A 93 12.24 -10.71 5.52
CA ASN A 93 13.58 -11.32 5.55
C ASN A 93 14.43 -10.88 4.35
N ASP A 94 13.85 -10.78 3.16
CA ASP A 94 14.53 -10.30 1.95
C ASP A 94 14.93 -8.81 2.12
N MET A 95 14.05 -7.97 2.69
CA MET A 95 14.36 -6.57 3.02
C MET A 95 15.51 -6.46 4.03
N ASN A 96 15.48 -7.23 5.11
CA ASN A 96 16.55 -7.24 6.11
C ASN A 96 17.89 -7.68 5.51
N ALA A 97 17.89 -8.69 4.64
CA ALA A 97 19.08 -9.14 3.95
C ALA A 97 19.66 -8.05 3.01
N MET A 98 18.79 -7.25 2.37
CA MET A 98 19.21 -6.11 1.56
C MET A 98 19.84 -5.00 2.43
N LEU A 99 19.30 -4.75 3.62
CA LEU A 99 19.85 -3.75 4.55
C LEU A 99 21.24 -4.13 5.09
N GLU A 100 21.48 -5.42 5.33
CA GLU A 100 22.76 -5.92 5.82
C GLU A 100 23.87 -5.92 4.75
N LYS A 101 23.49 -5.96 3.45
CA LYS A 101 24.43 -6.02 2.34
C LYS A 101 25.00 -4.64 2.03
N ASP A 102 26.32 -4.56 1.84
CA ASP A 102 26.97 -3.36 1.28
C ASP A 102 26.78 -3.33 -0.25
N PRO A 103 26.09 -2.31 -0.82
CA PRO A 103 25.87 -2.23 -2.24
C PRO A 103 27.14 -1.84 -2.99
N GLU A 104 27.32 -2.43 -4.18
CA GLU A 104 28.47 -2.17 -5.06
C GLU A 104 28.03 -1.61 -6.44
N THR A 105 26.78 -1.83 -6.83
CA THR A 105 26.24 -1.43 -8.13
C THR A 105 25.17 -0.35 -7.97
N LEU A 106 24.93 0.40 -9.04
CA LEU A 106 23.87 1.40 -9.12
C LEU A 106 22.49 0.82 -8.70
N GLU A 107 22.13 -0.33 -9.24
CA GLU A 107 20.88 -1.04 -8.95
C GLU A 107 20.77 -1.40 -7.46
N GLU A 108 21.84 -1.94 -6.85
CA GLU A 108 21.87 -2.29 -5.43
C GLU A 108 21.75 -1.07 -4.51
N PHE A 109 22.34 0.07 -4.90
CA PHE A 109 22.17 1.32 -4.16
C PHE A 109 20.72 1.80 -4.22
N ILE A 110 20.07 1.76 -5.40
CA ILE A 110 18.66 2.13 -5.55
C ILE A 110 17.77 1.19 -4.72
N GLN A 111 17.97 -0.12 -4.80
CA GLN A 111 17.18 -1.11 -4.05
C GLN A 111 17.33 -0.91 -2.54
N LYS A 112 18.56 -0.75 -2.03
CA LYS A 112 18.79 -0.49 -0.61
C LYS A 112 18.15 0.82 -0.16
N GLY A 113 18.31 1.89 -0.91
CA GLY A 113 17.69 3.19 -0.64
C GLY A 113 16.16 3.10 -0.61
N THR A 114 15.56 2.33 -1.53
CA THR A 114 14.11 2.10 -1.56
C THR A 114 13.64 1.35 -0.30
N VAL A 115 14.34 0.30 0.13
CA VAL A 115 14.03 -0.42 1.37
C VAL A 115 14.17 0.51 2.58
N LEU A 116 15.21 1.32 2.65
CA LEU A 116 15.41 2.31 3.70
C LEU A 116 14.27 3.36 3.73
N THR A 117 13.78 3.78 2.57
CA THR A 117 12.63 4.69 2.47
C THR A 117 11.35 4.04 3.03
N ILE A 118 11.08 2.76 2.70
CA ILE A 118 9.92 2.00 3.21
C ILE A 118 10.01 1.82 4.73
N THR A 119 11.23 1.69 5.27
CA THR A 119 11.48 1.55 6.72
C THR A 119 11.68 2.89 7.43
N GLU A 120 11.33 4.01 6.78
CA GLU A 120 11.37 5.39 7.31
C GLU A 120 12.78 5.88 7.69
N GLN A 121 13.83 5.24 7.16
CA GLN A 121 15.23 5.62 7.35
C GLN A 121 15.68 6.54 6.20
N TYR A 122 15.05 7.71 6.11
CA TYR A 122 15.14 8.58 4.92
C TYR A 122 16.52 9.17 4.68
N ASP A 123 17.26 9.56 5.72
CA ASP A 123 18.61 10.13 5.57
C ASP A 123 19.58 9.10 4.96
N GLU A 124 19.54 7.85 5.46
CA GLU A 124 20.35 6.75 4.92
C GLU A 124 19.89 6.35 3.50
N ALA A 125 18.58 6.46 3.20
CA ALA A 125 18.05 6.25 1.86
C ALA A 125 18.64 7.28 0.88
N ILE A 126 18.62 8.55 1.25
CA ILE A 126 19.17 9.64 0.43
C ILE A 126 20.67 9.42 0.19
N ASP A 127 21.44 8.99 1.20
CA ASP A 127 22.86 8.65 1.04
C ASP A 127 23.07 7.52 0.02
N CYS A 128 22.17 6.52 -0.01
CA CYS A 128 22.21 5.46 -1.01
C CYS A 128 21.89 5.98 -2.41
N PHE A 129 20.87 6.83 -2.56
CA PHE A 129 20.52 7.43 -3.85
C PHE A 129 21.62 8.36 -4.35
N ASP A 130 22.30 9.10 -3.46
CA ASP A 130 23.43 9.94 -3.84
C ASP A 130 24.61 9.11 -4.37
N LYS A 131 24.91 7.97 -3.76
CA LYS A 131 25.92 7.03 -4.28
C LYS A 131 25.52 6.41 -5.61
N ALA A 132 24.23 6.11 -5.82
CA ALA A 132 23.73 5.69 -7.11
C ALA A 132 23.96 6.79 -8.17
N LEU A 133 23.68 8.05 -7.83
CA LEU A 133 23.86 9.20 -8.72
C LEU A 133 25.33 9.57 -8.95
N GLU A 134 26.25 9.19 -8.05
CA GLU A 134 27.70 9.27 -8.32
C GLU A 134 28.13 8.30 -9.43
N LEU A 135 27.45 7.13 -9.56
CA LEU A 135 27.72 6.16 -10.62
C LEU A 135 27.07 6.56 -11.95
N ASP A 136 25.86 7.11 -11.89
CA ASP A 136 25.09 7.60 -13.04
C ASP A 136 24.26 8.82 -12.62
N ASN A 137 24.76 10.01 -12.90
CA ASN A 137 24.15 11.27 -12.45
C ASN A 137 22.83 11.62 -13.16
N GLY A 138 22.52 10.94 -14.26
CA GLY A 138 21.27 11.07 -15.01
C GLY A 138 20.27 9.96 -14.75
N ASN A 139 20.51 9.10 -13.79
CA ASN A 139 19.62 7.99 -13.52
C ASN A 139 18.27 8.46 -12.94
N ILE A 140 17.24 8.42 -13.78
CA ILE A 140 15.89 8.91 -13.45
C ILE A 140 15.30 8.17 -12.25
N SER A 141 15.49 6.85 -12.15
CA SER A 141 14.96 6.06 -11.03
C SER A 141 15.57 6.48 -9.69
N ALA A 142 16.88 6.73 -9.65
CA ALA A 142 17.56 7.22 -8.45
C ALA A 142 17.13 8.64 -8.07
N LEU A 143 17.00 9.53 -9.07
CA LEU A 143 16.50 10.90 -8.84
C LEU A 143 15.08 10.90 -8.27
N ILE A 144 14.15 10.13 -8.87
CA ILE A 144 12.76 10.01 -8.40
C ILE A 144 12.71 9.47 -6.98
N ALA A 145 13.42 8.36 -6.72
CA ALA A 145 13.45 7.75 -5.40
C ALA A 145 13.98 8.71 -4.33
N LYS A 146 14.99 9.50 -4.68
CA LYS A 146 15.54 10.55 -3.79
C LYS A 146 14.51 11.66 -3.54
N ALA A 147 13.81 12.14 -4.58
CA ALA A 147 12.79 13.16 -4.43
C ALA A 147 11.63 12.66 -3.55
N ASN A 148 11.16 11.44 -3.77
CA ASN A 148 10.12 10.82 -2.94
C ASN A 148 10.55 10.71 -1.46
N ALA A 149 11.82 10.38 -1.19
CA ALA A 149 12.34 10.36 0.18
C ALA A 149 12.27 11.76 0.83
N TYR A 150 12.60 12.83 0.08
CA TYR A 150 12.46 14.19 0.57
C TYR A 150 11.00 14.58 0.83
N GLU A 151 10.05 14.21 -0.03
CA GLU A 151 8.61 14.44 0.18
C GLU A 151 8.12 13.76 1.46
N LEU A 152 8.49 12.50 1.68
CA LEU A 152 8.13 11.76 2.89
C LEU A 152 8.74 12.38 4.18
N MET A 153 9.86 13.09 4.05
CA MET A 153 10.44 13.89 5.14
C MET A 153 9.75 15.25 5.34
N GLY A 154 8.84 15.66 4.44
CA GLY A 154 8.27 17.01 4.40
C GLY A 154 9.27 18.08 3.96
N ARG A 155 10.32 17.69 3.20
CA ARG A 155 11.35 18.58 2.65
C ARG A 155 11.02 18.92 1.18
N ASP A 156 9.88 19.56 0.97
CA ASP A 156 9.30 19.82 -0.35
C ASP A 156 10.23 20.64 -1.26
N GLU A 157 10.98 21.61 -0.69
CA GLU A 157 11.93 22.43 -1.47
C GLU A 157 13.08 21.58 -2.03
N ASP A 158 13.56 20.60 -1.28
CA ASP A 158 14.62 19.69 -1.72
C ASP A 158 14.08 18.70 -2.78
N ALA A 159 12.86 18.21 -2.60
CA ALA A 159 12.19 17.36 -3.58
C ALA A 159 12.03 18.09 -4.93
N ILE A 160 11.54 19.33 -4.92
CA ILE A 160 11.38 20.18 -6.11
C ILE A 160 12.74 20.36 -6.81
N ALA A 161 13.82 20.64 -6.06
CA ALA A 161 15.14 20.79 -6.66
C ALA A 161 15.63 19.52 -7.38
N VAL A 162 15.30 18.33 -6.85
CA VAL A 162 15.63 17.06 -7.52
C VAL A 162 14.73 16.85 -8.75
N TYR A 163 13.45 17.18 -8.66
CA TYR A 163 12.55 17.12 -9.82
C TYR A 163 12.99 18.06 -10.96
N ASP A 164 13.53 19.25 -10.65
CA ASP A 164 14.11 20.13 -11.66
C ASP A 164 15.29 19.47 -12.39
N ILE A 165 16.12 18.69 -11.68
CA ILE A 165 17.18 17.90 -12.32
C ILE A 165 16.60 16.84 -13.26
N VAL A 166 15.55 16.11 -12.80
CA VAL A 166 14.85 15.14 -13.67
C VAL A 166 14.32 15.81 -14.93
N MET A 167 13.79 17.04 -14.80
CA MET A 167 13.26 17.81 -15.91
C MET A 167 14.31 18.15 -16.97
N GLU A 168 15.53 18.46 -16.54
CA GLU A 168 16.64 18.84 -17.41
C GLU A 168 17.39 17.61 -18.00
N THR A 169 17.16 16.40 -17.43
CA THR A 169 17.84 15.18 -17.88
C THR A 169 17.27 14.71 -19.22
N ASP A 170 18.15 14.48 -20.20
CA ASP A 170 17.81 13.85 -21.47
C ASP A 170 17.49 12.36 -21.27
N VAL A 171 16.35 11.91 -21.79
CA VAL A 171 15.88 10.52 -21.67
C VAL A 171 15.65 9.90 -23.05
N SER A 172 15.86 8.59 -23.15
CA SER A 172 15.67 7.85 -24.41
C SER A 172 14.85 6.58 -24.26
N GLU A 173 14.72 6.08 -23.04
CA GLU A 173 13.99 4.85 -22.75
C GLU A 173 12.50 5.14 -22.45
N VAL A 174 11.65 4.21 -22.78
CA VAL A 174 10.18 4.34 -22.55
C VAL A 174 9.85 4.59 -21.09
N TYR A 175 10.50 3.84 -20.20
CA TYR A 175 10.30 3.95 -18.77
C TYR A 175 10.68 5.35 -18.24
N ASP A 176 11.79 5.90 -18.70
CA ASP A 176 12.24 7.23 -18.29
C ASP A 176 11.27 8.32 -18.74
N TYR A 177 10.77 8.23 -19.99
CA TYR A 177 9.73 9.14 -20.46
C TYR A 177 8.44 9.05 -19.63
N MET A 178 8.01 7.83 -19.28
CA MET A 178 6.84 7.63 -18.43
C MET A 178 7.05 8.24 -17.05
N SER A 179 8.18 7.96 -16.41
CA SER A 179 8.52 8.46 -15.08
C SER A 179 8.64 9.97 -15.05
N LYS A 180 9.31 10.56 -16.04
CA LYS A 180 9.41 12.01 -16.21
C LYS A 180 8.03 12.64 -16.43
N GLY A 181 7.20 12.04 -17.27
CA GLY A 181 5.82 12.49 -17.50
C GLY A 181 4.97 12.47 -16.23
N TYR A 182 5.08 11.41 -15.43
CA TYR A 182 4.36 11.27 -14.16
C TYR A 182 4.74 12.37 -13.15
N ILE A 183 6.04 12.67 -13.02
CA ILE A 183 6.51 13.75 -12.16
C ILE A 183 5.98 15.10 -12.64
N LEU A 184 5.99 15.34 -13.95
CA LEU A 184 5.46 16.57 -14.54
C LEU A 184 3.97 16.73 -14.26
N GLU A 185 3.21 15.63 -14.35
CA GLU A 185 1.78 15.60 -14.03
C GLU A 185 1.54 15.95 -12.56
N ASN A 186 2.29 15.37 -11.61
CA ASN A 186 2.19 15.67 -10.18
C ASN A 186 2.55 17.12 -9.83
N ASN A 187 3.41 17.76 -10.63
CA ASN A 187 3.74 19.18 -10.53
C ASN A 187 2.82 20.08 -11.38
N GLU A 188 1.67 19.59 -11.81
CA GLU A 188 0.67 20.31 -12.63
C GLU A 188 1.22 20.83 -13.98
N ARG A 189 2.36 20.31 -14.44
CA ARG A 189 2.97 20.65 -15.73
C ARG A 189 2.44 19.72 -16.83
N PHE A 190 1.16 19.81 -17.06
CA PHE A 190 0.42 18.88 -17.91
C PHE A 190 0.85 18.90 -19.37
N GLU A 191 1.21 20.04 -19.94
CA GLU A 191 1.71 20.13 -21.32
C GLU A 191 3.04 19.38 -21.49
N ASP A 192 3.96 19.57 -20.55
CA ASP A 192 5.27 18.90 -20.58
C ASP A 192 5.13 17.39 -20.33
N ALA A 193 4.22 16.98 -19.43
CA ALA A 193 3.86 15.58 -19.22
C ALA A 193 3.32 14.94 -20.51
N LEU A 194 2.44 15.64 -21.22
CA LEU A 194 1.89 15.19 -22.49
C LEU A 194 3.00 14.96 -23.55
N GLU A 195 3.99 15.85 -23.63
CA GLU A 195 5.13 15.68 -24.53
C GLU A 195 5.95 14.43 -24.19
N CYS A 196 6.17 14.14 -22.91
CA CYS A 196 6.85 12.92 -22.46
C CYS A 196 6.07 11.66 -22.84
N TYR A 197 4.76 11.61 -22.59
CA TYR A 197 3.94 10.47 -22.97
C TYR A 197 3.85 10.29 -24.50
N GLU A 198 3.83 11.38 -25.26
CA GLU A 198 3.89 11.32 -26.72
C GLU A 198 5.25 10.81 -27.24
N ALA A 199 6.34 11.13 -26.56
CA ALA A 199 7.67 10.59 -26.88
C ALA A 199 7.73 9.09 -26.57
N ALA A 200 7.21 8.65 -25.42
CA ALA A 200 7.10 7.23 -25.06
C ALA A 200 6.26 6.45 -26.09
N LEU A 201 5.13 6.99 -26.53
CA LEU A 201 4.27 6.37 -27.55
C LEU A 201 4.91 6.30 -28.94
N LYS A 202 5.92 7.11 -29.27
CA LYS A 202 6.69 6.93 -30.52
C LYS A 202 7.54 5.66 -30.49
N ILE A 203 7.95 5.23 -29.29
CA ILE A 203 8.74 4.00 -29.07
C ILE A 203 7.79 2.79 -28.96
N GLU A 204 6.75 2.91 -28.13
CA GLU A 204 5.74 1.86 -27.89
C GLU A 204 4.32 2.36 -28.21
N PRO A 205 3.89 2.36 -29.48
CA PRO A 205 2.61 2.96 -29.88
C PRO A 205 1.36 2.25 -29.32
N GLN A 206 1.48 0.99 -28.89
CA GLN A 206 0.37 0.17 -28.36
C GLN A 206 0.55 -0.14 -26.86
N ASN A 207 1.24 0.71 -26.13
CA ASN A 207 1.32 0.57 -24.68
C ASN A 207 0.08 1.17 -24.02
N ALA A 208 -0.78 0.31 -23.45
CA ALA A 208 -2.05 0.71 -22.85
C ALA A 208 -1.86 1.68 -21.69
N ASN A 209 -0.81 1.47 -20.87
CA ASN A 209 -0.53 2.32 -19.70
C ASN A 209 -0.14 3.74 -20.14
N ILE A 210 0.67 3.89 -21.18
CA ILE A 210 1.05 5.20 -21.69
C ILE A 210 -0.13 5.92 -22.32
N LEU A 211 -0.98 5.19 -23.07
CA LEU A 211 -2.22 5.75 -23.61
C LEU A 211 -3.17 6.21 -22.49
N PHE A 212 -3.28 5.44 -21.42
CA PHE A 212 -4.08 5.82 -20.24
C PHE A 212 -3.54 7.10 -19.59
N LEU A 213 -2.23 7.16 -19.31
CA LEU A 213 -1.58 8.35 -18.72
C LEU A 213 -1.76 9.58 -19.63
N LYS A 214 -1.55 9.42 -20.94
CA LYS A 214 -1.82 10.48 -21.91
C LYS A 214 -3.28 10.94 -21.88
N GLY A 215 -4.21 10.00 -21.84
CA GLY A 215 -5.64 10.28 -21.76
C GLY A 215 -6.01 11.03 -20.47
N SER A 216 -5.42 10.67 -19.34
CA SER A 216 -5.58 11.33 -18.05
C SER A 216 -5.12 12.78 -18.11
N VAL A 217 -3.90 13.02 -18.59
CA VAL A 217 -3.36 14.38 -18.77
C VAL A 217 -4.19 15.22 -19.74
N LEU A 218 -4.74 14.62 -20.80
CA LEU A 218 -5.64 15.33 -21.72
C LEU A 218 -6.95 15.76 -21.03
N VAL A 219 -7.45 14.99 -20.04
CA VAL A 219 -8.59 15.41 -19.20
C VAL A 219 -8.21 16.62 -18.36
N SER A 220 -7.04 16.60 -17.71
CA SER A 220 -6.52 17.73 -16.90
C SER A 220 -6.29 18.99 -17.74
N LEU A 221 -5.90 18.83 -19.01
CA LEU A 221 -5.75 19.92 -20.00
C LEU A 221 -7.07 20.36 -20.63
N GLU A 222 -8.21 19.83 -20.17
CA GLU A 222 -9.54 20.09 -20.72
C GLU A 222 -9.69 19.76 -22.23
N LYS A 223 -8.81 18.91 -22.78
CA LYS A 223 -8.86 18.45 -24.18
C LYS A 223 -9.71 17.19 -24.29
N TYR A 224 -10.98 17.29 -23.88
CA TYR A 224 -11.87 16.16 -23.62
C TYR A 224 -12.10 15.21 -24.79
N GLU A 225 -12.30 15.73 -26.02
CA GLU A 225 -12.50 14.88 -27.20
C GLU A 225 -11.26 14.00 -27.47
N LYS A 226 -10.05 14.61 -27.39
CA LYS A 226 -8.81 13.84 -27.56
C LYS A 226 -8.58 12.85 -26.41
N ALA A 227 -8.98 13.23 -25.20
CA ALA A 227 -8.92 12.33 -24.04
C ALA A 227 -9.77 11.08 -24.26
N ILE A 228 -11.03 11.25 -24.73
CA ILE A 228 -11.94 10.14 -25.03
C ILE A 228 -11.33 9.22 -26.07
N ASP A 229 -10.86 9.74 -27.21
CA ASP A 229 -10.24 8.94 -28.28
C ASP A 229 -9.03 8.15 -27.76
N THR A 230 -8.18 8.80 -26.95
CA THR A 230 -6.97 8.16 -26.39
C THR A 230 -7.31 7.10 -25.35
N LEU A 231 -8.29 7.38 -24.48
CA LEU A 231 -8.76 6.44 -23.46
C LEU A 231 -9.47 5.23 -24.11
N ASP A 232 -10.18 5.42 -25.22
CA ASP A 232 -10.79 4.30 -25.97
C ASP A 232 -9.72 3.34 -26.50
N MET A 233 -8.61 3.86 -27.01
CA MET A 233 -7.47 3.02 -27.43
C MET A 233 -6.88 2.24 -26.24
N ALA A 234 -6.72 2.89 -25.08
CA ALA A 234 -6.24 2.23 -23.87
C ALA A 234 -7.19 1.13 -23.40
N ILE A 235 -8.49 1.42 -23.37
CA ILE A 235 -9.55 0.49 -22.96
C ILE A 235 -9.57 -0.75 -23.86
N GLU A 236 -9.47 -0.58 -25.20
CA GLU A 236 -9.40 -1.70 -26.14
C GLU A 236 -8.21 -2.62 -25.84
N LEU A 237 -7.06 -2.07 -25.55
CA LEU A 237 -5.85 -2.83 -25.21
C LEU A 237 -5.98 -3.51 -23.84
N TYR A 238 -6.50 -2.84 -22.83
CA TYR A 238 -6.73 -3.45 -21.52
C TYR A 238 -7.74 -4.59 -21.56
N GLN A 239 -8.76 -4.51 -22.40
CA GLN A 239 -9.73 -5.59 -22.57
C GLN A 239 -9.11 -6.87 -23.13
N THR A 240 -8.01 -6.79 -23.88
CA THR A 240 -7.30 -7.98 -24.38
C THR A 240 -6.60 -8.75 -23.29
N ASN A 241 -6.28 -8.11 -22.13
CA ASN A 241 -5.56 -8.68 -20.99
C ASN A 241 -6.32 -8.49 -19.68
N TYR A 242 -7.64 -8.64 -19.72
CA TYR A 242 -8.59 -8.27 -18.68
C TYR A 242 -8.21 -8.69 -17.25
N TYR A 243 -7.70 -9.90 -17.05
CA TYR A 243 -7.39 -10.41 -15.71
C TYR A 243 -6.19 -9.72 -15.04
N GLU A 244 -5.28 -9.13 -15.81
CA GLU A 244 -4.07 -8.46 -15.33
C GLU A 244 -4.26 -6.95 -15.19
N THR A 245 -5.32 -6.38 -15.80
CA THR A 245 -5.50 -4.93 -15.96
C THR A 245 -6.85 -4.42 -15.47
N VAL A 246 -7.47 -5.13 -14.52
CA VAL A 246 -8.80 -4.78 -13.99
C VAL A 246 -8.84 -3.38 -13.38
N PHE A 247 -7.79 -3.01 -12.63
CA PHE A 247 -7.72 -1.72 -11.97
C PHE A 247 -7.54 -0.57 -12.98
N GLU A 248 -6.62 -0.74 -13.91
CA GLU A 248 -6.32 0.22 -14.98
C GLU A 248 -7.52 0.42 -15.91
N LEU A 249 -8.23 -0.66 -16.23
CA LEU A 249 -9.43 -0.61 -17.04
C LEU A 249 -10.56 0.17 -16.35
N ALA A 250 -10.74 -0.01 -15.04
CA ALA A 250 -11.71 0.75 -14.27
C ALA A 250 -11.37 2.26 -14.27
N ASN A 251 -10.09 2.60 -14.05
CA ASN A 251 -9.61 3.98 -14.10
C ASN A 251 -9.82 4.61 -15.49
N ALA A 252 -9.56 3.87 -16.56
CA ALA A 252 -9.74 4.36 -17.93
C ALA A 252 -11.22 4.65 -18.25
N TYR A 253 -12.14 3.77 -17.84
CA TYR A 253 -13.57 4.04 -17.96
C TYR A 253 -14.01 5.24 -17.11
N HIS A 254 -13.49 5.39 -15.90
CA HIS A 254 -13.79 6.53 -15.04
C HIS A 254 -13.36 7.85 -15.72
N ASN A 255 -12.10 7.96 -16.15
CA ASN A 255 -11.57 9.16 -16.79
C ASN A 255 -12.31 9.50 -18.09
N LYS A 256 -12.71 8.48 -18.87
CA LYS A 256 -13.58 8.67 -20.03
C LYS A 256 -14.94 9.23 -19.63
N GLY A 257 -15.54 8.71 -18.57
CA GLY A 257 -16.81 9.20 -18.02
C GLY A 257 -16.73 10.66 -17.59
N VAL A 258 -15.62 11.06 -16.92
CA VAL A 258 -15.35 12.45 -16.53
C VAL A 258 -15.28 13.35 -17.77
N ALA A 259 -14.51 12.96 -18.80
CA ALA A 259 -14.39 13.75 -20.05
C ALA A 259 -15.76 13.95 -20.74
N LEU A 260 -16.55 12.86 -20.85
CA LEU A 260 -17.91 12.91 -21.42
C LEU A 260 -18.84 13.82 -20.60
N GLY A 261 -18.79 13.75 -19.28
CA GLY A 261 -19.56 14.62 -18.39
C GLY A 261 -19.21 16.11 -18.56
N LYS A 262 -17.93 16.43 -18.73
CA LYS A 262 -17.45 17.79 -19.01
C LYS A 262 -17.94 18.31 -20.37
N LEU A 263 -18.15 17.43 -21.34
CA LEU A 263 -18.77 17.77 -22.64
C LEU A 263 -20.31 17.81 -22.57
N ASN A 264 -20.90 17.65 -21.38
CA ASN A 264 -22.36 17.53 -21.16
C ASN A 264 -23.00 16.34 -21.89
N GLN A 265 -22.23 15.30 -22.20
CA GLN A 265 -22.73 14.03 -22.75
C GLN A 265 -23.11 13.11 -21.59
N ASP A 266 -24.07 13.56 -20.78
CA ASP A 266 -24.41 12.95 -19.49
C ASP A 266 -24.80 11.46 -19.59
N ASP A 267 -25.50 11.03 -20.67
CA ASP A 267 -25.92 9.64 -20.82
C ASP A 267 -24.75 8.71 -21.19
N ASP A 268 -23.82 9.20 -22.00
CA ASP A 268 -22.59 8.46 -22.34
C ASP A 268 -21.64 8.40 -21.13
N ALA A 269 -21.56 9.48 -20.34
CA ALA A 269 -20.82 9.51 -19.08
C ALA A 269 -21.36 8.47 -18.09
N LEU A 270 -22.69 8.41 -17.90
CA LEU A 270 -23.33 7.40 -17.04
C LEU A 270 -23.03 5.97 -17.52
N ASN A 271 -23.00 5.75 -18.84
CA ASN A 271 -22.62 4.46 -19.39
C ASN A 271 -21.15 4.12 -19.08
N ALA A 272 -20.22 5.06 -19.25
CA ALA A 272 -18.81 4.85 -18.95
C ALA A 272 -18.59 4.54 -17.46
N PHE A 273 -19.24 5.28 -16.55
CA PHE A 273 -19.17 4.99 -15.11
C PHE A 273 -19.82 3.64 -14.75
N SER A 274 -20.88 3.26 -15.43
CA SER A 274 -21.49 1.93 -15.24
C SER A 274 -20.55 0.81 -15.68
N LEU A 275 -19.78 1.01 -16.76
CA LEU A 275 -18.74 0.06 -17.18
C LEU A 275 -17.58 0.01 -16.18
N CYS A 276 -17.16 1.16 -15.64
CA CYS A 276 -16.19 1.23 -14.55
C CYS A 276 -16.65 0.37 -13.35
N LEU A 277 -17.88 0.55 -12.89
CA LEU A 277 -18.46 -0.24 -11.79
C LEU A 277 -18.69 -1.72 -12.16
N GLY A 278 -18.88 -2.03 -13.43
CA GLY A 278 -18.94 -3.41 -13.93
C GLY A 278 -17.58 -4.13 -13.83
N VAL A 279 -16.48 -3.38 -13.91
CA VAL A 279 -15.12 -3.88 -13.74
C VAL A 279 -14.71 -3.90 -12.26
N ASN A 280 -14.98 -2.83 -11.54
CA ASN A 280 -14.70 -2.69 -10.10
C ASN A 280 -15.93 -2.09 -9.39
N ALA A 281 -16.72 -2.96 -8.74
CA ALA A 281 -17.96 -2.59 -8.07
C ALA A 281 -17.76 -1.67 -6.85
N GLU A 282 -16.54 -1.58 -6.31
CA GLU A 282 -16.18 -0.79 -5.12
C GLU A 282 -15.52 0.55 -5.49
N TYR A 283 -15.55 0.94 -6.76
CA TYR A 283 -14.91 2.15 -7.24
C TYR A 283 -15.68 3.41 -6.81
N ALA A 284 -15.43 3.90 -5.59
CA ALA A 284 -16.12 5.02 -4.96
C ALA A 284 -16.23 6.28 -5.85
N PRO A 285 -15.18 6.75 -6.58
CA PRO A 285 -15.30 7.96 -7.40
C PRO A 285 -16.36 7.86 -8.51
N ALA A 286 -16.61 6.67 -9.07
CA ALA A 286 -17.63 6.52 -10.11
C ALA A 286 -19.06 6.73 -9.55
N TYR A 287 -19.33 6.25 -8.33
CA TYR A 287 -20.62 6.53 -7.67
C TYR A 287 -20.83 8.01 -7.42
N PHE A 288 -19.77 8.74 -7.02
CA PHE A 288 -19.84 10.17 -6.82
C PHE A 288 -20.19 10.91 -8.12
N GLU A 289 -19.51 10.62 -9.22
CA GLU A 289 -19.78 11.24 -10.52
C GLU A 289 -21.18 10.89 -11.05
N ILE A 290 -21.64 9.65 -10.88
CA ILE A 290 -23.04 9.26 -11.19
C ILE A 290 -24.02 10.09 -10.35
N GLY A 291 -23.76 10.23 -9.05
CA GLY A 291 -24.58 11.04 -8.14
C GLY A 291 -24.70 12.48 -8.62
N LYS A 292 -23.60 13.14 -9.01
CA LYS A 292 -23.58 14.50 -9.55
C LYS A 292 -24.41 14.65 -10.82
N ILE A 293 -24.31 13.70 -11.75
CA ILE A 293 -25.09 13.73 -12.99
C ILE A 293 -26.60 13.53 -12.69
N LEU A 294 -26.93 12.64 -11.76
CA LEU A 294 -28.32 12.39 -11.37
C LEU A 294 -28.92 13.61 -10.64
N GLU A 295 -28.17 14.27 -9.78
CA GLU A 295 -28.55 15.51 -9.12
C GLU A 295 -28.81 16.64 -10.14
N LYS A 296 -27.92 16.79 -11.13
CA LYS A 296 -28.10 17.71 -12.27
C LYS A 296 -29.38 17.43 -13.06
N LYS A 297 -29.78 16.17 -13.13
CA LYS A 297 -31.03 15.71 -13.79
C LYS A 297 -32.24 15.72 -12.85
N GLU A 298 -32.12 16.32 -11.67
CA GLU A 298 -33.16 16.43 -10.63
C GLU A 298 -33.69 15.06 -10.16
N LYS A 299 -32.88 13.99 -10.28
CA LYS A 299 -33.22 12.65 -9.82
C LYS A 299 -32.64 12.43 -8.41
N TYR A 300 -33.12 13.21 -7.47
CA TYR A 300 -32.53 13.36 -6.14
C TYR A 300 -32.44 12.06 -5.33
N GLU A 301 -33.48 11.21 -5.36
CA GLU A 301 -33.45 9.93 -4.64
C GLU A 301 -32.34 9.00 -5.16
N LYS A 302 -32.16 8.95 -6.50
CA LYS A 302 -31.10 8.14 -7.09
C LYS A 302 -29.71 8.74 -6.90
N ALA A 303 -29.62 10.08 -6.90
CA ALA A 303 -28.38 10.78 -6.57
C ALA A 303 -27.94 10.44 -5.13
N LEU A 304 -28.87 10.50 -4.17
CA LEU A 304 -28.62 10.14 -2.78
C LEU A 304 -28.13 8.70 -2.63
N GLU A 305 -28.81 7.74 -3.30
CA GLU A 305 -28.38 6.33 -3.28
C GLU A 305 -26.94 6.15 -3.75
N ASN A 306 -26.53 6.87 -4.80
CA ASN A 306 -25.15 6.78 -5.30
C ASN A 306 -24.14 7.49 -4.38
N TYR A 307 -24.48 8.63 -3.80
CA TYR A 307 -23.62 9.29 -2.82
C TYR A 307 -23.43 8.43 -1.55
N GLU A 308 -24.51 7.77 -1.07
CA GLU A 308 -24.43 6.85 0.07
C GLU A 308 -23.55 5.63 -0.24
N LYS A 309 -23.62 5.08 -1.46
CA LYS A 309 -22.71 4.01 -1.91
C LYS A 309 -21.25 4.49 -2.00
N CYS A 310 -21.02 5.72 -2.45
CA CYS A 310 -19.68 6.28 -2.44
C CYS A 310 -19.11 6.30 -1.02
N LEU A 311 -19.88 6.74 -0.02
CA LEU A 311 -19.47 6.77 1.38
C LEU A 311 -19.30 5.37 2.02
N GLU A 312 -19.96 4.34 1.48
CA GLU A 312 -19.76 2.96 1.92
C GLU A 312 -18.34 2.48 1.62
N PHE A 313 -17.79 2.87 0.46
CA PHE A 313 -16.45 2.46 0.01
C PHE A 313 -15.36 3.51 0.36
N ASP A 314 -15.69 4.79 0.43
CA ASP A 314 -14.80 5.89 0.86
C ASP A 314 -15.57 6.86 1.76
N ASN A 315 -15.46 6.67 3.06
CA ASN A 315 -16.10 7.51 4.07
C ASN A 315 -15.31 8.79 4.42
N THR A 316 -14.17 9.04 3.78
CA THR A 316 -13.29 10.18 4.07
C THR A 316 -13.57 11.39 3.19
N ASN A 317 -14.33 11.23 2.09
CA ASN A 317 -14.59 12.28 1.12
C ASN A 317 -15.63 13.29 1.64
N SER A 318 -15.16 14.46 2.06
CA SER A 318 -16.01 15.54 2.60
C SER A 318 -17.01 16.10 1.57
N GLU A 319 -16.67 16.16 0.27
CA GLU A 319 -17.58 16.64 -0.77
C GLU A 319 -18.81 15.74 -0.91
N VAL A 320 -18.62 14.42 -0.75
CA VAL A 320 -19.73 13.46 -0.80
C VAL A 320 -20.65 13.65 0.41
N VAL A 321 -20.09 13.87 1.60
CA VAL A 321 -20.87 14.14 2.82
C VAL A 321 -21.74 15.38 2.63
N GLU A 322 -21.16 16.47 2.12
CA GLU A 322 -21.92 17.71 1.83
C GLU A 322 -23.01 17.48 0.75
N ALA A 323 -22.71 16.66 -0.28
CA ALA A 323 -23.69 16.34 -1.30
C ALA A 323 -24.88 15.52 -0.74
N VAL A 324 -24.62 14.57 0.16
CA VAL A 324 -25.66 13.81 0.86
C VAL A 324 -26.56 14.73 1.70
N GLU A 325 -25.97 15.63 2.50
CA GLU A 325 -26.74 16.56 3.34
C GLU A 325 -27.58 17.52 2.47
N ARG A 326 -27.01 18.05 1.40
CA ARG A 326 -27.70 18.91 0.45
C ARG A 326 -28.89 18.21 -0.19
N VAL A 327 -28.71 17.01 -0.70
CA VAL A 327 -29.77 16.26 -1.37
C VAL A 327 -30.85 15.82 -0.39
N LYS A 328 -30.52 15.40 0.84
CA LYS A 328 -31.51 15.11 1.89
C LYS A 328 -32.37 16.32 2.22
N SER A 329 -31.79 17.51 2.32
CA SER A 329 -32.54 18.75 2.56
C SER A 329 -33.51 19.16 1.42
N ILE A 330 -33.26 18.66 0.18
CA ILE A 330 -34.14 18.87 -0.95
C ILE A 330 -35.33 17.89 -0.93
N LEU A 331 -35.12 16.70 -0.41
CA LEU A 331 -36.13 15.66 -0.35
C LEU A 331 -37.09 15.77 0.86
N GLU A 332 -36.70 16.53 1.90
CA GLU A 332 -37.55 16.90 3.05
C GLU A 332 -38.55 18.01 2.67
#